data_b783e9117a541dd38011c6d8d941da97
#
_entry.id   b783e9117a541dd38011c6d8d941da97
#
_cell.length_a   1.000
_cell.length_b   1.000
_cell.length_c   1.000
_cell.angle_alpha   90.00
_cell.angle_beta   90.00
_cell.angle_gamma   90.00
#
_symmetry.space_group_name_H-M   'P 1'
#
loop_
_entity.id
_entity.type
_entity.pdbx_description
1 polymer ?
#
loop_
_entity_poly.entity_id
_entity_poly.type
_entity_poly.pdbx_seq_one_letter_code
_entity_poly.pdbx_strand_id
1 'polypeptide(L)'
;MEIHGECDPQFSKVKETFEKLHQEDREIGSCFAVYKDGKPLVDLWGGFQDKDKTKPWQKDNLVTVYSTTKGVAAFCIALAMEKGLLKYEEKVSTYWPEFANNGKEDITVGMLMSHQAGICSPETRNVDDYYNQNLMAEKLAGMTPIWEPGTASGYHSMTFGWLTSELILRVTGKSLGTYFREEVGDQHEIDFFIGLPESEDHRVAELVPFDIVRNENSEQQKIELTEAQKSQRNSAGTLDIQNTKAWRQAEIPSANGQGNAGGLAKFYSLIVPEDNSLKLLKDDTVNQMTTMQIEGRDLVLAVQV
;
A
#
# COMPACT_ATOMS: atom_id res chain seq x y z
N MET A 1 -21.12 -20.54 10.76
CA MET A 1 -20.82 -19.59 9.67
C MET A 1 -20.31 -20.40 8.50
N GLU A 2 -20.79 -20.16 7.29
CA GLU A 2 -20.38 -20.91 6.11
C GLU A 2 -19.15 -20.29 5.49
N ILE A 3 -18.16 -21.13 5.15
CA ILE A 3 -16.94 -20.74 4.42
C ILE A 3 -17.10 -21.25 2.98
N HIS A 4 -16.84 -20.38 2.06
CA HIS A 4 -16.98 -20.59 0.61
C HIS A 4 -15.61 -20.64 -0.06
N GLY A 5 -15.58 -21.10 -1.30
CA GLY A 5 -14.41 -21.08 -2.16
C GLY A 5 -13.75 -22.44 -2.34
N GLU A 6 -12.56 -22.41 -2.91
CA GLU A 6 -11.79 -23.61 -3.25
C GLU A 6 -10.45 -23.66 -2.50
N CYS A 7 -9.99 -24.88 -2.23
CA CYS A 7 -8.72 -25.12 -1.55
C CYS A 7 -8.13 -26.43 -2.05
N ASP A 8 -6.94 -26.37 -2.65
CA ASP A 8 -6.19 -27.55 -3.02
C ASP A 8 -5.91 -28.41 -1.77
N PRO A 9 -6.08 -29.74 -1.83
CA PRO A 9 -5.89 -30.63 -0.68
C PRO A 9 -4.56 -30.49 0.05
N GLN A 10 -3.50 -30.06 -0.62
CA GLN A 10 -2.19 -29.80 0.01
C GLN A 10 -2.26 -28.66 1.06
N PHE A 11 -3.25 -27.77 0.96
CA PHE A 11 -3.49 -26.63 1.86
C PHE A 11 -4.66 -26.86 2.84
N SER A 12 -5.11 -28.11 3.06
CA SER A 12 -6.25 -28.42 3.93
C SER A 12 -6.15 -27.79 5.32
N LYS A 13 -4.94 -27.75 5.91
CA LYS A 13 -4.69 -27.08 7.20
C LYS A 13 -4.96 -25.57 7.18
N VAL A 14 -4.76 -24.91 6.04
CA VAL A 14 -5.09 -23.48 5.89
C VAL A 14 -6.61 -23.31 5.97
N LYS A 15 -7.36 -24.14 5.24
CA LYS A 15 -8.83 -24.12 5.27
C LYS A 15 -9.37 -24.40 6.67
N GLU A 16 -8.88 -25.44 7.35
CA GLU A 16 -9.26 -25.77 8.72
C GLU A 16 -9.00 -24.60 9.70
N THR A 17 -7.85 -23.92 9.55
CA THR A 17 -7.51 -22.75 10.37
C THR A 17 -8.44 -21.58 10.09
N PHE A 18 -8.72 -21.29 8.82
CA PHE A 18 -9.63 -20.24 8.39
C PHE A 18 -11.05 -20.46 8.94
N GLU A 19 -11.57 -21.70 8.82
CA GLU A 19 -12.86 -22.11 9.38
C GLU A 19 -12.89 -21.93 10.90
N LYS A 20 -11.83 -22.32 11.60
CA LYS A 20 -11.72 -22.21 13.05
C LYS A 20 -11.76 -20.73 13.52
N LEU A 21 -11.04 -19.82 12.86
CA LEU A 21 -11.05 -18.40 13.22
C LEU A 21 -12.46 -17.80 13.13
N HIS A 22 -13.23 -18.17 12.12
CA HIS A 22 -14.64 -17.78 11.98
C HIS A 22 -15.55 -18.44 13.02
N GLN A 23 -15.34 -19.71 13.36
CA GLN A 23 -16.12 -20.42 14.39
C GLN A 23 -15.88 -19.83 15.79
N GLU A 24 -14.68 -19.34 16.06
CA GLU A 24 -14.30 -18.71 17.32
C GLU A 24 -14.66 -17.22 17.40
N ASP A 25 -15.44 -16.68 16.44
CA ASP A 25 -15.80 -15.26 16.32
C ASP A 25 -14.60 -14.29 16.33
N ARG A 26 -13.42 -14.77 15.87
CA ARG A 26 -12.21 -13.94 15.75
C ARG A 26 -12.19 -13.11 14.46
N GLU A 27 -13.04 -13.44 13.50
CA GLU A 27 -13.25 -12.76 12.23
C GLU A 27 -14.73 -12.45 12.05
N ILE A 28 -15.05 -11.21 11.68
CA ILE A 28 -16.41 -10.83 11.27
C ILE A 28 -16.64 -11.30 9.83
N GLY A 29 -15.72 -10.95 8.96
CA GLY A 29 -15.66 -11.39 7.58
C GLY A 29 -14.25 -11.23 7.05
N SER A 30 -13.81 -12.16 6.21
CA SER A 30 -12.47 -12.14 5.66
C SER A 30 -12.37 -12.99 4.38
N CYS A 31 -11.24 -12.83 3.69
CA CYS A 31 -10.84 -13.68 2.58
C CYS A 31 -9.36 -14.06 2.70
N PHE A 32 -9.00 -15.20 2.14
CA PHE A 32 -7.62 -15.70 2.08
C PHE A 32 -7.36 -16.35 0.73
N ALA A 33 -6.22 -16.06 0.12
CA ALA A 33 -5.89 -16.61 -1.19
C ALA A 33 -4.41 -16.99 -1.30
N VAL A 34 -4.15 -18.05 -2.08
CA VAL A 34 -2.83 -18.45 -2.57
C VAL A 34 -2.94 -18.67 -4.07
N TYR A 35 -2.08 -18.03 -4.83
CA TYR A 35 -2.06 -18.13 -6.29
C TYR A 35 -0.67 -18.56 -6.76
N LYS A 36 -0.65 -19.30 -7.85
CA LYS A 36 0.55 -19.65 -8.59
C LYS A 36 0.27 -19.48 -10.08
N ASP A 37 1.15 -18.77 -10.78
CA ASP A 37 1.03 -18.50 -12.22
C ASP A 37 -0.37 -17.97 -12.62
N GLY A 38 -0.90 -17.04 -11.84
CA GLY A 38 -2.21 -16.44 -12.05
C GLY A 38 -3.41 -17.34 -11.72
N LYS A 39 -3.20 -18.58 -11.22
CA LYS A 39 -4.26 -19.55 -10.89
C LYS A 39 -4.40 -19.74 -9.38
N PRO A 40 -5.63 -19.82 -8.85
CA PRO A 40 -5.86 -20.08 -7.44
C PRO A 40 -5.46 -21.51 -7.06
N LEU A 41 -4.76 -21.65 -5.95
CA LEU A 41 -4.57 -22.89 -5.19
C LEU A 41 -5.44 -22.87 -3.94
N VAL A 42 -5.64 -21.69 -3.36
CA VAL A 42 -6.59 -21.41 -2.28
C VAL A 42 -7.28 -20.10 -2.61
N ASP A 43 -8.59 -20.06 -2.51
CA ASP A 43 -9.40 -18.84 -2.64
C ASP A 43 -10.63 -19.02 -1.74
N LEU A 44 -10.52 -18.56 -0.50
CA LEU A 44 -11.50 -18.74 0.56
C LEU A 44 -12.06 -17.40 1.02
N TRP A 45 -13.36 -17.37 1.29
CA TRP A 45 -14.03 -16.23 1.91
C TRP A 45 -15.18 -16.67 2.78
N GLY A 46 -15.56 -15.81 3.72
CA GLY A 46 -16.69 -16.09 4.59
C GLY A 46 -16.99 -14.97 5.57
N GLY A 47 -18.06 -15.11 6.30
CA GLY A 47 -18.51 -14.15 7.28
C GLY A 47 -19.41 -13.07 6.71
N PHE A 48 -19.22 -11.82 7.17
CA PHE A 48 -20.09 -10.70 6.87
C PHE A 48 -19.28 -9.47 6.45
N GLN A 49 -19.92 -8.60 5.64
CA GLN A 49 -19.33 -7.35 5.14
C GLN A 49 -19.42 -6.21 6.16
N ASP A 50 -20.23 -6.35 7.19
CA ASP A 50 -20.59 -5.29 8.15
C ASP A 50 -20.50 -5.77 9.60
N LYS A 51 -20.30 -4.80 10.51
CA LYS A 51 -20.23 -5.04 11.94
C LYS A 51 -21.49 -5.70 12.49
N ASP A 52 -22.65 -5.35 11.96
CA ASP A 52 -23.93 -5.83 12.44
C ASP A 52 -24.29 -7.23 11.91
N LYS A 53 -23.41 -7.83 11.09
CA LYS A 53 -23.56 -9.16 10.49
C LYS A 53 -24.87 -9.31 9.69
N THR A 54 -25.22 -8.28 8.92
CA THR A 54 -26.47 -8.26 8.14
C THR A 54 -26.25 -8.64 6.68
N LYS A 55 -25.05 -8.42 6.14
CA LYS A 55 -24.69 -8.69 4.74
C LYS A 55 -23.63 -9.79 4.66
N PRO A 56 -23.95 -10.97 4.09
CA PRO A 56 -22.95 -12.03 3.91
C PRO A 56 -21.78 -11.55 3.03
N TRP A 57 -20.58 -11.99 3.37
CA TRP A 57 -19.39 -11.75 2.56
C TRP A 57 -19.48 -12.48 1.22
N GLN A 58 -19.16 -11.78 0.13
CA GLN A 58 -19.15 -12.30 -1.22
C GLN A 58 -17.69 -12.42 -1.73
N LYS A 59 -17.47 -13.25 -2.75
CA LYS A 59 -16.14 -13.46 -3.36
C LYS A 59 -15.49 -12.16 -3.81
N ASP A 60 -16.27 -11.24 -4.34
CA ASP A 60 -15.87 -9.99 -4.96
C ASP A 60 -15.86 -8.80 -3.99
N ASN A 61 -16.03 -9.03 -2.68
CA ASN A 61 -15.93 -7.95 -1.73
C ASN A 61 -14.52 -7.35 -1.71
N LEU A 62 -14.49 -6.03 -1.58
CA LEU A 62 -13.28 -5.23 -1.49
C LEU A 62 -13.12 -4.68 -0.07
N VAL A 63 -11.89 -4.48 0.35
CA VAL A 63 -11.54 -3.79 1.61
C VAL A 63 -10.39 -2.83 1.39
N THR A 64 -10.27 -1.80 2.24
CA THR A 64 -9.05 -1.00 2.31
C THR A 64 -7.90 -1.86 2.81
N VAL A 65 -6.86 -2.04 1.99
CA VAL A 65 -5.73 -2.93 2.32
C VAL A 65 -4.54 -2.20 2.94
N TYR A 66 -4.71 -0.95 3.34
CA TYR A 66 -3.68 -0.12 3.95
C TYR A 66 -2.34 -0.18 3.19
N SER A 67 -1.24 -0.37 3.90
CA SER A 67 0.11 -0.32 3.35
C SER A 67 0.46 -1.44 2.36
N THR A 68 -0.37 -2.45 2.19
CA THR A 68 -0.24 -3.38 1.07
C THR A 68 -0.32 -2.64 -0.28
N THR A 69 -1.02 -1.50 -0.32
CA THR A 69 -1.08 -0.59 -1.47
C THR A 69 0.29 -0.16 -1.96
N LYS A 70 1.29 0.01 -1.07
CA LYS A 70 2.64 0.43 -1.44
C LYS A 70 3.34 -0.53 -2.40
N GLY A 71 3.07 -1.82 -2.27
CA GLY A 71 3.63 -2.82 -3.19
C GLY A 71 3.15 -2.61 -4.62
N VAL A 72 1.88 -2.25 -4.81
CA VAL A 72 1.33 -1.92 -6.13
C VAL A 72 1.89 -0.59 -6.65
N ALA A 73 2.05 0.42 -5.78
CA ALA A 73 2.68 1.68 -6.15
C ALA A 73 4.15 1.50 -6.56
N ALA A 74 4.90 0.68 -5.80
CA ALA A 74 6.28 0.34 -6.13
C ALA A 74 6.39 -0.40 -7.48
N PHE A 75 5.45 -1.31 -7.74
CA PHE A 75 5.36 -1.97 -9.04
C PHE A 75 5.13 -0.97 -10.18
N CYS A 76 4.26 0.03 -10.02
CA CYS A 76 4.04 1.06 -11.03
C CYS A 76 5.33 1.86 -11.34
N ILE A 77 6.14 2.18 -10.34
CA ILE A 77 7.45 2.80 -10.52
C ILE A 77 8.39 1.85 -11.29
N ALA A 78 8.45 0.56 -10.92
CA ALA A 78 9.28 -0.42 -11.60
C ALA A 78 8.85 -0.63 -13.06
N LEU A 79 7.55 -0.64 -13.35
CA LEU A 79 7.01 -0.73 -14.71
C LEU A 79 7.36 0.53 -15.54
N ALA A 80 7.27 1.71 -14.95
CA ALA A 80 7.68 2.96 -15.61
C ALA A 80 9.20 2.96 -15.89
N MET A 81 10.01 2.41 -14.98
CA MET A 81 11.44 2.21 -15.19
C MET A 81 11.70 1.23 -16.34
N GLU A 82 11.03 0.09 -16.39
CA GLU A 82 11.17 -0.89 -17.48
C GLU A 82 10.82 -0.30 -18.86
N LYS A 83 9.85 0.63 -18.88
CA LYS A 83 9.49 1.40 -20.08
C LYS A 83 10.46 2.53 -20.40
N GLY A 84 11.53 2.73 -19.60
CA GLY A 84 12.54 3.77 -19.80
C GLY A 84 12.06 5.20 -19.48
N LEU A 85 10.95 5.33 -18.74
CA LEU A 85 10.38 6.63 -18.37
C LEU A 85 11.07 7.26 -17.17
N LEU A 86 11.64 6.43 -16.28
CA LEU A 86 12.44 6.88 -15.14
C LEU A 86 13.53 5.86 -14.81
N LYS A 87 14.45 6.20 -13.87
CA LYS A 87 15.49 5.30 -13.38
C LYS A 87 15.70 5.49 -11.88
N TYR A 88 16.04 4.41 -11.17
CA TYR A 88 16.26 4.46 -9.73
C TYR A 88 17.46 5.33 -9.32
N GLU A 89 18.52 5.33 -10.13
CA GLU A 89 19.74 6.12 -9.90
C GLU A 89 19.61 7.61 -10.25
N GLU A 90 18.57 7.98 -10.99
CA GLU A 90 18.33 9.38 -11.36
C GLU A 90 17.73 10.16 -10.19
N LYS A 91 18.04 11.45 -10.14
CA LYS A 91 17.49 12.36 -9.15
C LYS A 91 15.97 12.55 -9.37
N VAL A 92 15.22 12.59 -8.28
CA VAL A 92 13.78 12.92 -8.33
C VAL A 92 13.55 14.25 -9.06
N SER A 93 14.42 15.23 -8.85
CA SER A 93 14.36 16.56 -9.48
C SER A 93 14.50 16.55 -11.00
N THR A 94 15.03 15.47 -11.59
CA THR A 94 15.04 15.29 -13.07
C THR A 94 13.63 15.23 -13.63
N TYR A 95 12.72 14.61 -12.89
CA TYR A 95 11.31 14.43 -13.28
C TYR A 95 10.39 15.45 -12.60
N TRP A 96 10.78 15.94 -11.43
CA TRP A 96 10.03 16.86 -10.58
C TRP A 96 10.96 18.00 -10.09
N PRO A 97 11.22 19.03 -10.92
CA PRO A 97 12.20 20.08 -10.62
C PRO A 97 11.95 20.82 -9.30
N GLU A 98 10.68 21.04 -8.92
CA GLU A 98 10.29 21.73 -7.70
C GLU A 98 10.66 20.95 -6.44
N PHE A 99 10.95 19.67 -6.56
CA PHE A 99 11.39 18.83 -5.44
C PHE A 99 12.79 19.16 -4.96
N ALA A 100 13.65 19.77 -5.81
CA ALA A 100 15.06 20.06 -5.51
C ALA A 100 15.30 21.07 -4.38
N ASN A 101 14.24 21.59 -3.73
CA ASN A 101 14.38 22.59 -2.68
C ASN A 101 14.72 21.99 -1.32
N ASN A 102 15.30 22.82 -0.43
CA ASN A 102 15.49 22.53 0.99
C ASN A 102 16.35 21.28 1.28
N GLY A 103 17.43 21.05 0.50
CA GLY A 103 18.35 19.94 0.72
C GLY A 103 17.88 18.61 0.14
N LYS A 104 16.99 18.65 -0.89
CA LYS A 104 16.49 17.46 -1.59
C LYS A 104 17.05 17.28 -3.00
N GLU A 105 17.99 18.13 -3.40
CA GLU A 105 18.55 18.18 -4.76
C GLU A 105 19.23 16.90 -5.20
N ASP A 106 19.74 16.11 -4.26
CA ASP A 106 20.48 14.86 -4.53
C ASP A 106 19.67 13.59 -4.24
N ILE A 107 18.40 13.72 -3.82
CA ILE A 107 17.55 12.55 -3.58
C ILE A 107 17.28 11.84 -4.90
N THR A 108 17.70 10.56 -4.97
CA THR A 108 17.38 9.70 -6.12
C THR A 108 15.99 9.05 -5.98
N VAL A 109 15.47 8.55 -7.10
CA VAL A 109 14.23 7.74 -7.08
C VAL A 109 14.42 6.52 -6.17
N GLY A 110 15.57 5.85 -6.20
CA GLY A 110 15.90 4.73 -5.33
C GLY A 110 15.85 5.08 -3.83
N MET A 111 16.43 6.23 -3.43
CA MET A 111 16.35 6.72 -2.05
C MET A 111 14.90 6.99 -1.62
N LEU A 112 14.08 7.54 -2.51
CA LEU A 112 12.66 7.77 -2.24
C LEU A 112 11.92 6.45 -2.05
N MET A 113 12.13 5.48 -2.95
CA MET A 113 11.47 4.18 -2.92
C MET A 113 11.87 3.32 -1.72
N SER A 114 13.04 3.54 -1.14
CA SER A 114 13.57 2.83 0.04
C SER A 114 13.46 3.62 1.34
N HIS A 115 12.56 4.62 1.39
CA HIS A 115 12.27 5.41 2.59
C HIS A 115 13.44 6.23 3.15
N GLN A 116 14.39 6.63 2.31
CA GLN A 116 15.58 7.35 2.72
C GLN A 116 15.49 8.86 2.54
N ALA A 117 14.38 9.38 2.01
CA ALA A 117 14.24 10.79 1.64
C ALA A 117 14.09 11.76 2.82
N GLY A 118 13.81 11.27 4.03
CA GLY A 118 13.67 12.12 5.23
C GLY A 118 12.38 12.95 5.30
N ILE A 119 11.40 12.70 4.44
CA ILE A 119 10.11 13.44 4.36
C ILE A 119 8.94 12.52 4.71
N CYS A 120 8.97 11.93 5.89
CA CYS A 120 8.06 10.85 6.31
C CYS A 120 6.70 11.32 6.85
N SER A 121 6.49 12.63 7.07
CA SER A 121 5.22 13.18 7.57
C SER A 121 4.71 14.28 6.64
N PRO A 122 3.40 14.31 6.31
CA PRO A 122 2.84 15.32 5.41
C PRO A 122 2.64 16.71 6.04
N GLU A 123 2.95 16.89 7.32
CA GLU A 123 2.81 18.16 8.06
C GLU A 123 1.44 18.84 7.88
N THR A 124 0.37 18.06 7.89
CA THR A 124 -1.00 18.59 7.87
C THR A 124 -1.89 17.86 8.86
N ARG A 125 -2.79 18.61 9.52
CA ARG A 125 -3.81 18.06 10.42
C ARG A 125 -5.20 18.04 9.77
N ASN A 126 -5.32 18.60 8.58
CA ASN A 126 -6.57 18.55 7.82
C ASN A 126 -6.58 17.30 6.95
N VAL A 127 -7.48 16.39 7.24
CA VAL A 127 -7.61 15.14 6.49
C VAL A 127 -8.07 15.35 5.04
N ASP A 128 -8.81 16.42 4.77
CA ASP A 128 -9.25 16.74 3.41
C ASP A 128 -8.08 17.10 2.47
N ASP A 129 -6.96 17.59 3.04
CA ASP A 129 -5.75 17.83 2.27
C ASP A 129 -5.24 16.54 1.62
N TYR A 130 -5.44 15.37 2.28
CA TYR A 130 -4.98 14.08 1.80
C TYR A 130 -5.60 13.63 0.47
N TYR A 131 -6.78 14.16 0.16
CA TYR A 131 -7.50 13.87 -1.09
C TYR A 131 -7.05 14.74 -2.26
N ASN A 132 -6.17 15.71 -2.02
CA ASN A 132 -5.67 16.64 -3.03
C ASN A 132 -4.20 16.36 -3.37
N GLN A 133 -3.95 15.56 -4.42
CA GLN A 133 -2.61 15.19 -4.87
C GLN A 133 -1.72 16.41 -5.12
N ASN A 134 -2.22 17.44 -5.80
CA ASN A 134 -1.44 18.62 -6.13
C ASN A 134 -0.99 19.39 -4.88
N LEU A 135 -1.91 19.58 -3.93
CA LEU A 135 -1.60 20.22 -2.65
C LEU A 135 -0.54 19.43 -1.86
N MET A 136 -0.69 18.09 -1.84
CA MET A 136 0.27 17.25 -1.12
C MET A 136 1.63 17.23 -1.81
N ALA A 137 1.68 17.21 -3.13
CA ALA A 137 2.92 17.34 -3.89
C ALA A 137 3.62 18.69 -3.60
N GLU A 138 2.89 19.81 -3.61
CA GLU A 138 3.42 21.13 -3.27
C GLU A 138 3.99 21.16 -1.85
N LYS A 139 3.24 20.66 -0.85
CA LYS A 139 3.70 20.56 0.54
C LYS A 139 5.00 19.75 0.63
N LEU A 140 5.04 18.57 0.02
CA LEU A 140 6.21 17.66 0.07
C LEU A 140 7.43 18.26 -0.64
N ALA A 141 7.24 18.96 -1.75
CA ALA A 141 8.31 19.71 -2.43
C ALA A 141 8.87 20.84 -1.55
N GLY A 142 8.03 21.47 -0.72
CA GLY A 142 8.41 22.52 0.22
C GLY A 142 9.06 22.05 1.52
N MET A 143 8.95 20.75 1.87
CA MET A 143 9.48 20.22 3.14
C MET A 143 11.02 20.17 3.15
N THR A 144 11.58 20.30 4.36
CA THR A 144 12.99 19.99 4.65
C THR A 144 13.09 18.57 5.19
N PRO A 145 14.03 17.73 4.72
CA PRO A 145 14.26 16.41 5.28
C PRO A 145 14.56 16.45 6.79
N ILE A 146 13.99 15.50 7.55
CA ILE A 146 14.21 15.39 9.00
C ILE A 146 15.60 14.82 9.32
N TRP A 147 16.19 14.08 8.39
CA TRP A 147 17.56 13.59 8.41
C TRP A 147 18.21 13.77 7.04
N GLU A 148 19.51 13.68 6.97
CA GLU A 148 20.26 13.76 5.72
C GLU A 148 19.84 12.60 4.80
N PRO A 149 19.27 12.87 3.60
CA PRO A 149 18.82 11.83 2.68
C PRO A 149 19.92 10.82 2.34
N GLY A 150 19.56 9.55 2.27
CA GLY A 150 20.50 8.46 1.98
C GLY A 150 21.29 7.94 3.20
N THR A 151 21.21 8.59 4.38
CA THR A 151 22.00 8.17 5.56
C THR A 151 21.21 7.26 6.51
N ALA A 152 19.89 7.27 6.45
CA ALA A 152 19.01 6.46 7.28
C ALA A 152 17.71 6.18 6.54
N SER A 153 16.96 5.16 7.03
CA SER A 153 15.61 4.86 6.60
C SER A 153 14.60 5.21 7.69
N GLY A 154 13.44 5.69 7.29
CA GLY A 154 12.31 5.94 8.19
C GLY A 154 11.00 5.84 7.41
N TYR A 155 10.15 4.93 7.82
CA TYR A 155 8.93 4.57 7.11
C TYR A 155 8.06 5.77 6.72
N HIS A 156 7.95 6.04 5.43
CA HIS A 156 7.12 7.09 4.85
C HIS A 156 5.66 6.60 4.79
N SER A 157 5.00 6.57 5.94
CA SER A 157 3.69 5.93 6.12
C SER A 157 2.65 6.40 5.09
N MET A 158 2.46 7.71 4.97
CA MET A 158 1.51 8.32 4.05
C MET A 158 2.20 8.97 2.85
N THR A 159 3.32 9.65 3.08
CA THR A 159 4.00 10.45 2.06
C THR A 159 4.51 9.65 0.89
N PHE A 160 4.86 8.37 1.10
CA PHE A 160 5.22 7.44 0.02
C PHE A 160 4.22 7.45 -1.14
N GLY A 161 2.91 7.49 -0.82
CA GLY A 161 1.85 7.48 -1.83
C GLY A 161 1.89 8.71 -2.73
N TRP A 162 1.89 9.91 -2.15
CA TRP A 162 1.89 11.15 -2.94
C TRP A 162 3.20 11.37 -3.69
N LEU A 163 4.34 10.93 -3.13
CA LEU A 163 5.64 10.99 -3.79
C LEU A 163 5.67 10.09 -5.04
N THR A 164 5.20 8.86 -4.93
CA THR A 164 5.12 7.93 -6.06
C THR A 164 4.07 8.35 -7.08
N SER A 165 2.92 8.88 -6.62
CA SER A 165 1.89 9.44 -7.50
C SER A 165 2.42 10.58 -8.35
N GLU A 166 3.17 11.51 -7.74
CA GLU A 166 3.72 12.65 -8.47
C GLU A 166 4.73 12.21 -9.52
N LEU A 167 5.62 11.25 -9.20
CA LEU A 167 6.55 10.71 -10.18
C LEU A 167 5.81 10.07 -11.36
N ILE A 168 4.84 9.20 -11.10
CA ILE A 168 4.05 8.55 -12.18
C ILE A 168 3.31 9.60 -13.00
N LEU A 169 2.66 10.57 -12.37
CA LEU A 169 1.97 11.64 -13.08
C LEU A 169 2.90 12.42 -14.01
N ARG A 170 4.10 12.78 -13.53
CA ARG A 170 5.10 13.54 -14.31
C ARG A 170 5.62 12.77 -15.53
N VAL A 171 5.85 11.47 -15.40
CA VAL A 171 6.46 10.68 -16.47
C VAL A 171 5.45 10.03 -17.42
N THR A 172 4.17 9.91 -17.00
CA THR A 172 3.14 9.24 -17.82
C THR A 172 1.96 10.16 -18.20
N GLY A 173 1.76 11.27 -17.48
CA GLY A 173 0.57 12.11 -17.60
C GLY A 173 -0.70 11.50 -17.00
N LYS A 174 -0.60 10.37 -16.30
CA LYS A 174 -1.73 9.65 -15.69
C LYS A 174 -1.61 9.63 -14.18
N SER A 175 -2.73 9.56 -13.48
CA SER A 175 -2.71 9.23 -12.05
C SER A 175 -2.19 7.81 -11.84
N LEU A 176 -1.66 7.50 -10.65
CA LEU A 176 -1.07 6.19 -10.38
C LEU A 176 -2.13 5.08 -10.45
N GLY A 177 -3.35 5.34 -9.94
CA GLY A 177 -4.46 4.39 -10.01
C GLY A 177 -4.88 4.11 -11.46
N THR A 178 -5.00 5.16 -12.29
CA THR A 178 -5.28 5.03 -13.73
C THR A 178 -4.17 4.26 -14.44
N TYR A 179 -2.90 4.61 -14.16
CA TYR A 179 -1.76 3.92 -14.77
C TYR A 179 -1.76 2.43 -14.44
N PHE A 180 -1.97 2.06 -13.17
CA PHE A 180 -2.08 0.66 -12.77
C PHE A 180 -3.22 -0.06 -13.48
N ARG A 181 -4.42 0.54 -13.53
CA ARG A 181 -5.60 -0.10 -14.16
C ARG A 181 -5.36 -0.37 -15.65
N GLU A 182 -4.91 0.64 -16.39
CA GLU A 182 -4.71 0.52 -17.85
C GLU A 182 -3.57 -0.42 -18.22
N GLU A 183 -2.48 -0.40 -17.46
CA GLU A 183 -1.28 -1.19 -17.81
C GLU A 183 -1.35 -2.64 -17.33
N VAL A 184 -2.08 -2.92 -16.25
CA VAL A 184 -2.08 -4.23 -15.61
C VAL A 184 -3.47 -4.66 -15.14
N GLY A 185 -4.15 -3.81 -14.40
CA GLY A 185 -5.37 -4.18 -13.69
C GLY A 185 -6.45 -4.73 -14.61
N ASP A 186 -6.77 -4.00 -15.68
CA ASP A 186 -7.80 -4.39 -16.63
C ASP A 186 -7.34 -5.51 -17.55
N GLN A 187 -6.06 -5.51 -17.96
CA GLN A 187 -5.51 -6.52 -18.86
C GLN A 187 -5.43 -7.93 -18.25
N HIS A 188 -5.23 -7.98 -16.93
CA HIS A 188 -5.07 -9.24 -16.19
C HIS A 188 -6.22 -9.50 -15.21
N GLU A 189 -7.29 -8.72 -15.28
CA GLU A 189 -8.47 -8.86 -14.39
C GLU A 189 -8.04 -8.88 -12.90
N ILE A 190 -7.19 -7.92 -12.50
CA ILE A 190 -6.77 -7.76 -11.12
C ILE A 190 -7.80 -6.93 -10.37
N ASP A 191 -8.44 -7.53 -9.40
CA ASP A 191 -9.49 -6.89 -8.61
C ASP A 191 -8.88 -6.04 -7.49
N PHE A 192 -8.27 -4.93 -7.89
CA PHE A 192 -7.62 -3.98 -7.03
C PHE A 192 -7.68 -2.56 -7.62
N PHE A 193 -7.95 -1.57 -6.78
CA PHE A 193 -8.13 -0.17 -7.18
C PHE A 193 -7.37 0.77 -6.25
N ILE A 194 -6.78 1.82 -6.80
CA ILE A 194 -6.32 3.01 -6.09
C ILE A 194 -7.13 4.17 -6.67
N GLY A 195 -8.03 4.75 -5.85
CA GLY A 195 -9.12 5.57 -6.36
C GLY A 195 -10.26 4.70 -6.88
N LEU A 196 -11.12 4.24 -5.97
CA LEU A 196 -12.22 3.33 -6.30
C LEU A 196 -13.28 4.04 -7.16
N PRO A 197 -13.64 3.51 -8.34
CA PRO A 197 -14.79 4.00 -9.11
C PRO A 197 -16.09 3.90 -8.30
N GLU A 198 -17.00 4.85 -8.49
CA GLU A 198 -18.29 4.87 -7.78
C GLU A 198 -19.13 3.61 -8.06
N SER A 199 -19.00 3.02 -9.25
CA SER A 199 -19.67 1.78 -9.63
C SER A 199 -19.31 0.59 -8.73
N GLU A 200 -18.09 0.59 -8.15
CA GLU A 200 -17.55 -0.49 -7.35
C GLU A 200 -17.79 -0.30 -5.83
N ASP A 201 -18.26 0.87 -5.41
CA ASP A 201 -18.42 1.23 -3.99
C ASP A 201 -19.35 0.26 -3.23
N HIS A 202 -20.32 -0.33 -3.92
CA HIS A 202 -21.26 -1.28 -3.35
C HIS A 202 -20.63 -2.62 -2.92
N ARG A 203 -19.42 -2.92 -3.39
CA ARG A 203 -18.65 -4.13 -3.07
C ARG A 203 -17.80 -3.99 -1.81
N VAL A 204 -17.64 -2.76 -1.31
CA VAL A 204 -16.71 -2.52 -0.20
C VAL A 204 -17.31 -2.97 1.12
N ALA A 205 -16.61 -3.87 1.80
CA ALA A 205 -16.93 -4.27 3.16
C ALA A 205 -16.42 -3.23 4.17
N GLU A 206 -17.16 -3.10 5.27
CA GLU A 206 -16.80 -2.21 6.38
C GLU A 206 -15.51 -2.68 7.07
N LEU A 207 -14.60 -1.76 7.31
CA LEU A 207 -13.49 -1.99 8.23
C LEU A 207 -13.98 -1.84 9.67
N VAL A 208 -13.96 -2.91 10.41
CA VAL A 208 -14.37 -2.91 11.81
C VAL A 208 -13.11 -2.75 12.68
N PRO A 209 -13.05 -1.70 13.51
CA PRO A 209 -11.93 -1.50 14.41
C PRO A 209 -11.77 -2.69 15.37
N PHE A 210 -10.53 -3.12 15.55
CA PHE A 210 -10.20 -4.13 16.56
C PHE A 210 -10.20 -3.47 17.95
N ASP A 211 -10.94 -4.03 18.88
CA ASP A 211 -10.92 -3.60 20.29
C ASP A 211 -9.58 -3.99 20.92
N ILE A 212 -8.64 -3.04 20.93
CA ILE A 212 -7.39 -3.23 21.64
C ILE A 212 -7.72 -3.18 23.13
N VAL A 213 -7.75 -4.34 23.79
CA VAL A 213 -7.75 -4.42 25.25
C VAL A 213 -6.40 -3.86 25.71
N ARG A 214 -6.37 -2.56 26.04
CA ARG A 214 -5.21 -1.95 26.68
C ARG A 214 -5.10 -2.55 28.07
N ASN A 215 -4.02 -3.30 28.30
CA ASN A 215 -3.64 -3.68 29.66
C ASN A 215 -3.31 -2.40 30.42
N GLU A 216 -4.22 -1.95 31.29
CA GLU A 216 -4.07 -0.76 32.13
C GLU A 216 -2.83 -0.83 33.05
N ASN A 217 -2.25 -2.02 33.21
CA ASN A 217 -1.07 -2.28 34.05
C ASN A 217 0.26 -2.29 33.28
N SER A 218 0.28 -1.96 31.98
CA SER A 218 1.57 -1.74 31.32
C SER A 218 2.16 -0.42 31.80
N GLU A 219 3.18 -0.46 32.66
CA GLU A 219 4.04 0.69 32.95
C GLU A 219 4.50 1.23 31.59
N GLN A 220 3.95 2.39 31.21
CA GLN A 220 4.40 3.09 30.01
C GLN A 220 5.82 3.56 30.29
N GLN A 221 6.80 2.75 29.90
CA GLN A 221 8.17 3.24 29.78
C GLN A 221 8.12 4.49 28.91
N LYS A 222 8.62 5.60 29.42
CA LYS A 222 8.80 6.84 28.65
C LYS A 222 9.83 6.55 27.57
N ILE A 223 9.38 6.05 26.43
CA ILE A 223 10.22 5.86 25.24
C ILE A 223 10.49 7.25 24.69
N GLU A 224 11.75 7.62 24.60
CA GLU A 224 12.16 8.85 23.93
C GLU A 224 11.93 8.67 22.43
N LEU A 225 11.05 9.51 21.88
CA LEU A 225 10.70 9.44 20.46
C LEU A 225 11.78 10.11 19.61
N THR A 226 12.07 9.51 18.45
CA THR A 226 12.87 10.15 17.40
C THR A 226 12.16 11.39 16.85
N GLU A 227 12.89 12.29 16.19
CA GLU A 227 12.28 13.45 15.53
C GLU A 227 11.28 13.00 14.45
N ALA A 228 11.58 11.91 13.72
CA ALA A 228 10.67 11.30 12.76
C ALA A 228 9.36 10.82 13.40
N GLN A 229 9.42 10.17 14.55
CA GLN A 229 8.24 9.76 15.32
C GLN A 229 7.44 10.94 15.85
N LYS A 230 8.11 12.00 16.29
CA LYS A 230 7.46 13.24 16.72
C LYS A 230 6.73 13.92 15.56
N SER A 231 7.34 13.97 14.38
CA SER A 231 6.73 14.57 13.18
C SER A 231 5.45 13.84 12.75
N GLN A 232 5.40 12.50 12.87
CA GLN A 232 4.19 11.72 12.58
C GLN A 232 2.97 12.15 13.40
N ARG A 233 3.16 12.66 14.62
CA ARG A 233 2.08 13.18 15.47
C ARG A 233 1.47 14.50 14.96
N ASN A 234 2.12 15.16 14.01
CA ASN A 234 1.61 16.36 13.35
C ASN A 234 0.73 16.03 12.15
N SER A 235 0.63 14.76 11.77
CA SER A 235 -0.24 14.31 10.70
C SER A 235 -1.67 14.11 11.18
N ALA A 236 -2.63 14.25 10.28
CA ALA A 236 -4.03 13.90 10.56
C ALA A 236 -4.16 12.39 10.81
N GLY A 237 -4.97 12.01 11.78
CA GLY A 237 -5.35 10.63 12.01
C GLY A 237 -6.26 10.12 10.88
N THR A 238 -6.15 8.82 10.58
CA THR A 238 -6.97 8.19 9.52
C THR A 238 -7.95 7.14 10.06
N LEU A 239 -8.01 6.94 11.37
CA LEU A 239 -8.77 5.83 11.97
C LEU A 239 -10.28 5.91 11.75
N ASP A 240 -10.84 7.12 11.57
CA ASP A 240 -12.29 7.31 11.47
C ASP A 240 -12.77 7.56 10.04
N ILE A 241 -11.85 7.62 9.06
CA ILE A 241 -12.18 8.02 7.68
C ILE A 241 -12.15 6.88 6.66
N GLN A 242 -11.57 5.73 7.00
CA GLN A 242 -11.36 4.63 6.05
C GLN A 242 -12.66 4.00 5.52
N ASN A 243 -13.77 4.16 6.24
CA ASN A 243 -15.09 3.73 5.80
C ASN A 243 -15.85 4.81 5.01
N THR A 244 -15.23 5.98 4.77
CA THR A 244 -15.87 7.06 4.01
C THR A 244 -15.68 6.88 2.50
N LYS A 245 -16.66 7.34 1.72
CA LYS A 245 -16.59 7.36 0.27
C LYS A 245 -15.42 8.24 -0.22
N ALA A 246 -15.17 9.37 0.44
CA ALA A 246 -14.07 10.27 0.10
C ALA A 246 -12.70 9.56 0.20
N TRP A 247 -12.48 8.77 1.27
CA TRP A 247 -11.27 7.96 1.41
C TRP A 247 -11.12 6.95 0.28
N ARG A 248 -12.17 6.19 -0.03
CA ARG A 248 -12.11 5.14 -1.05
C ARG A 248 -11.89 5.67 -2.46
N GLN A 249 -12.47 6.84 -2.78
CA GLN A 249 -12.39 7.45 -4.11
C GLN A 249 -11.09 8.25 -4.33
N ALA A 250 -10.43 8.71 -3.27
CA ALA A 250 -9.14 9.37 -3.37
C ALA A 250 -8.03 8.39 -3.80
N GLU A 251 -6.96 8.91 -4.39
CA GLU A 251 -5.75 8.16 -4.66
C GLU A 251 -4.68 8.49 -3.62
N ILE A 252 -4.50 7.59 -2.65
CA ILE A 252 -3.42 7.64 -1.65
C ILE A 252 -2.63 6.33 -1.74
N PRO A 253 -1.71 6.18 -2.73
CA PRO A 253 -1.08 4.89 -3.06
C PRO A 253 -0.16 4.30 -1.98
N SER A 254 -0.26 4.81 -0.78
CA SER A 254 0.41 4.27 0.41
C SER A 254 -0.54 3.61 1.39
N ALA A 255 -1.87 3.83 1.27
CA ALA A 255 -2.77 3.48 2.37
C ALA A 255 -4.20 3.08 1.98
N ASN A 256 -4.74 3.52 0.84
CA ASN A 256 -6.17 3.39 0.58
C ASN A 256 -6.55 2.52 -0.61
N GLY A 257 -5.65 1.66 -1.07
CA GLY A 257 -6.00 0.64 -2.08
C GLY A 257 -7.20 -0.18 -1.62
N GLN A 258 -8.14 -0.39 -2.54
CA GLN A 258 -9.32 -1.24 -2.34
C GLN A 258 -9.11 -2.54 -3.11
N GLY A 259 -9.14 -3.67 -2.43
CA GLY A 259 -8.87 -4.95 -3.07
C GLY A 259 -9.32 -6.13 -2.22
N ASN A 260 -9.12 -7.32 -2.75
CA ASN A 260 -9.34 -8.57 -2.03
C ASN A 260 -8.11 -9.49 -2.10
N ALA A 261 -8.12 -10.57 -1.32
CA ALA A 261 -7.00 -11.50 -1.27
C ALA A 261 -6.73 -12.14 -2.64
N GLY A 262 -7.78 -12.53 -3.38
CA GLY A 262 -7.65 -13.15 -4.70
C GLY A 262 -6.99 -12.22 -5.72
N GLY A 263 -7.44 -10.97 -5.81
CA GLY A 263 -6.87 -9.96 -6.72
C GLY A 263 -5.39 -9.69 -6.45
N LEU A 264 -5.03 -9.46 -5.19
CA LEU A 264 -3.64 -9.22 -4.81
C LEU A 264 -2.76 -10.47 -4.98
N ALA A 265 -3.23 -11.65 -4.58
CA ALA A 265 -2.47 -12.88 -4.76
C ALA A 265 -2.23 -13.20 -6.24
N LYS A 266 -3.24 -13.00 -7.10
CA LYS A 266 -3.11 -13.11 -8.56
C LYS A 266 -2.05 -12.14 -9.08
N PHE A 267 -2.13 -10.86 -8.71
CA PHE A 267 -1.18 -9.84 -9.11
C PHE A 267 0.27 -10.22 -8.76
N TYR A 268 0.54 -10.56 -7.49
CA TYR A 268 1.90 -10.93 -7.08
C TYR A 268 2.39 -12.22 -7.73
N SER A 269 1.52 -13.19 -7.99
CA SER A 269 1.89 -14.43 -8.70
C SER A 269 2.33 -14.21 -10.14
N LEU A 270 1.93 -13.09 -10.76
CA LEU A 270 2.33 -12.70 -12.11
C LEU A 270 3.60 -11.83 -12.16
N ILE A 271 4.10 -11.36 -11.02
CA ILE A 271 5.40 -10.66 -10.95
C ILE A 271 6.55 -11.67 -11.02
N VAL A 272 6.40 -12.82 -10.35
CA VAL A 272 7.42 -13.89 -10.26
C VAL A 272 6.81 -15.26 -10.62
N PRO A 273 6.19 -15.42 -11.80
CA PRO A 273 5.61 -16.70 -12.17
C PRO A 273 6.70 -17.71 -12.54
N GLU A 274 6.40 -19.02 -12.44
CA GLU A 274 7.25 -20.06 -13.00
C GLU A 274 7.19 -20.06 -14.55
N ASP A 275 6.01 -19.79 -15.11
CA ASP A 275 5.82 -19.59 -16.54
C ASP A 275 6.20 -18.16 -16.96
N ASN A 276 7.37 -18.01 -17.54
CA ASN A 276 7.91 -16.71 -17.98
C ASN A 276 7.00 -15.96 -18.97
N SER A 277 6.10 -16.63 -19.68
CA SER A 277 5.16 -15.97 -20.60
C SER A 277 4.10 -15.12 -19.87
N LEU A 278 3.92 -15.34 -18.57
CA LEU A 278 2.96 -14.64 -17.72
C LEU A 278 3.57 -13.42 -16.98
N LYS A 279 4.89 -13.20 -17.11
CA LYS A 279 5.58 -12.15 -16.34
C LYS A 279 5.09 -10.75 -16.68
N LEU A 280 4.76 -9.99 -15.64
CA LEU A 280 4.43 -8.56 -15.72
C LEU A 280 5.66 -7.67 -15.87
N LEU A 281 6.82 -8.13 -15.36
CA LEU A 281 8.11 -7.42 -15.41
C LEU A 281 9.23 -8.36 -15.82
N LYS A 282 10.26 -7.84 -16.45
CA LYS A 282 11.50 -8.57 -16.74
C LYS A 282 12.26 -8.91 -15.46
N ASP A 283 13.07 -9.98 -15.50
CA ASP A 283 13.89 -10.39 -14.35
C ASP A 283 14.83 -9.28 -13.87
N ASP A 284 15.45 -8.55 -14.80
CA ASP A 284 16.34 -7.44 -14.46
C ASP A 284 15.59 -6.33 -13.69
N THR A 285 14.35 -6.05 -14.07
CA THR A 285 13.51 -5.08 -13.37
C THR A 285 13.14 -5.55 -11.97
N VAL A 286 12.74 -6.83 -11.85
CA VAL A 286 12.44 -7.45 -10.55
C VAL A 286 13.68 -7.43 -9.65
N ASN A 287 14.85 -7.78 -10.18
CA ASN A 287 16.11 -7.76 -9.43
C ASN A 287 16.45 -6.34 -8.95
N GLN A 288 16.28 -5.32 -9.79
CA GLN A 288 16.55 -3.93 -9.40
C GLN A 288 15.59 -3.45 -8.30
N MET A 289 14.27 -3.71 -8.43
CA MET A 289 13.29 -3.27 -7.43
C MET A 289 13.42 -4.01 -6.09
N THR A 290 14.04 -5.18 -6.06
CA THR A 290 14.24 -5.99 -4.84
C THR A 290 15.66 -5.92 -4.29
N THR A 291 16.56 -5.16 -4.94
CA THR A 291 17.93 -4.95 -4.45
C THR A 291 17.91 -4.16 -3.14
N MET A 292 18.58 -4.70 -2.12
CA MET A 292 18.73 -4.03 -0.83
C MET A 292 19.42 -2.67 -0.99
N GLN A 293 18.78 -1.60 -0.51
CA GLN A 293 19.25 -0.22 -0.64
C GLN A 293 19.91 0.28 0.64
N ILE A 294 19.43 -0.15 1.79
CA ILE A 294 19.93 0.27 3.10
C ILE A 294 19.63 -0.81 4.13
N GLU A 295 20.48 -0.89 5.15
CA GLU A 295 20.32 -1.73 6.33
C GLU A 295 20.49 -0.87 7.56
N GLY A 296 19.64 -1.04 8.57
CA GLY A 296 19.77 -0.28 9.82
C GLY A 296 18.46 -0.23 10.61
N ARG A 297 18.44 0.66 11.61
CA ARG A 297 17.23 0.89 12.40
C ARG A 297 16.33 1.90 11.69
N ASP A 298 15.07 1.52 11.43
CA ASP A 298 14.06 2.45 10.92
C ASP A 298 13.74 3.53 11.97
N LEU A 299 13.85 4.81 11.57
CA LEU A 299 13.69 5.95 12.47
C LEU A 299 12.22 6.23 12.88
N VAL A 300 11.26 5.67 12.14
CA VAL A 300 9.82 5.82 12.42
C VAL A 300 9.29 4.61 13.17
N LEU A 301 9.52 3.40 12.66
CA LEU A 301 9.02 2.15 13.24
C LEU A 301 9.86 1.69 14.44
N ALA A 302 11.10 2.17 14.55
CA ALA A 302 12.07 1.80 15.57
C ALA A 302 12.43 0.29 15.59
N VAL A 303 12.29 -0.38 14.47
CA VAL A 303 12.69 -1.77 14.24
C VAL A 303 13.91 -1.85 13.32
N GLN A 304 14.62 -2.97 13.34
CA GLN A 304 15.69 -3.24 12.38
C GLN A 304 15.07 -3.56 11.01
N VAL A 305 15.57 -2.96 9.96
CA VAL A 305 15.15 -3.16 8.55
C VAL A 305 16.36 -3.47 7.69
#